data_6a987aa9e56894bea8f1534f0b3125bd
#
_entry.id   6a987aa9e56894bea8f1534f0b3125bd
#
_cell.length_a   1.000
_cell.length_b   1.000
_cell.length_c   1.000
_cell.angle_alpha   90.00
_cell.angle_beta   90.00
_cell.angle_gamma   90.00
#
_symmetry.space_group_name_H-M   'P 1'
#
loop_
_entity.id
_entity.type
_entity.pdbx_description
1 polymer ?
#
loop_
_entity_poly.entity_id
_entity_poly.type
_entity_poly.pdbx_seq_one_letter_code
_entity_poly.pdbx_strand_id
1 'polypeptide(L)'
;MRTLWRSTTLRSAAVLGISGVGFAVANLVLARALPTEEYAVLTLVVALVNVGYPMAAAGVDGMVNRRRLEAGPRLLRRLMQASIPVALAFAAIGLAGYETSAPVSLMILLCVVAGSAVQVAGAQFQSEQRFGVSLTLNQSPNLTLLLVAGWVLVAGSHRAEMPLAVWTAGFLIAASVGWSLLFRERHAKPHHSVDFPWSEALSIAGLSAAGLLLIQIERLMLPHLLPLEELATYGVLAAIAGSLFRVLQMGVGYSLLPRLRAAPGVIERRRLLFKEFRLVVAVAAMGSLVIWVATPRIEDWFLGGKYHLPGALVLAAVVTGFAKVLNGLAQSAVSALAEPRELHLVSVLGWVSVGVAMLGAVAGARWGLPGVIYGVGLGWVMRALVGTVLTARHLRLPATAEAVTS
;
A
#
# COMPACT_ATOMS: atom_id res chain seq x y z
N MET A 1 12.47 -17.04 -23.77
CA MET A 1 12.41 -16.93 -22.30
C MET A 1 13.62 -16.21 -21.70
N ARG A 2 14.87 -16.52 -22.04
CA ARG A 2 16.10 -15.88 -21.46
C ARG A 2 16.17 -14.35 -21.64
N THR A 3 15.62 -13.77 -22.68
CA THR A 3 15.60 -12.31 -22.96
C THR A 3 14.60 -11.54 -22.10
N LEU A 4 13.48 -12.14 -21.73
CA LEU A 4 12.44 -11.52 -20.88
C LEU A 4 12.93 -11.33 -19.43
N TRP A 5 13.70 -12.29 -18.89
CA TRP A 5 14.30 -12.20 -17.54
C TRP A 5 15.42 -11.17 -17.41
N ARG A 6 15.90 -10.59 -18.50
CA ARG A 6 16.87 -9.48 -18.47
C ARG A 6 16.24 -8.13 -18.19
N SER A 7 14.91 -7.99 -18.34
CA SER A 7 14.19 -6.75 -18.00
C SER A 7 14.10 -6.58 -16.49
N THR A 8 14.66 -5.49 -15.96
CA THR A 8 14.59 -5.11 -14.55
C THR A 8 13.14 -4.92 -14.12
N THR A 9 12.31 -4.35 -14.99
CA THR A 9 10.88 -4.13 -14.75
C THR A 9 10.14 -5.45 -14.55
N LEU A 10 10.41 -6.48 -15.39
CA LEU A 10 9.73 -7.76 -15.26
C LEU A 10 10.14 -8.49 -13.99
N ARG A 11 11.44 -8.43 -13.62
CA ARG A 11 11.93 -8.99 -12.35
C ARG A 11 11.29 -8.31 -11.15
N SER A 12 11.22 -6.99 -11.16
CA SER A 12 10.58 -6.22 -10.08
C SER A 12 9.08 -6.55 -9.96
N ALA A 13 8.37 -6.64 -11.08
CA ALA A 13 6.95 -7.03 -11.09
C ALA A 13 6.74 -8.46 -10.58
N ALA A 14 7.62 -9.40 -10.94
CA ALA A 14 7.56 -10.78 -10.44
C ALA A 14 7.81 -10.85 -8.93
N VAL A 15 8.81 -10.14 -8.41
CA VAL A 15 9.10 -10.09 -6.96
C VAL A 15 7.92 -9.49 -6.19
N LEU A 16 7.34 -8.39 -6.69
CA LEU A 16 6.16 -7.76 -6.08
C LEU A 16 4.94 -8.69 -6.11
N GLY A 17 4.73 -9.41 -7.23
CA GLY A 17 3.64 -10.37 -7.36
C GLY A 17 3.81 -11.54 -6.37
N ILE A 18 4.99 -12.14 -6.31
CA ILE A 18 5.31 -13.24 -5.37
C ILE A 18 5.17 -12.77 -3.93
N SER A 19 5.67 -11.58 -3.60
CA SER A 19 5.53 -11.00 -2.25
C SER A 19 4.07 -10.73 -1.89
N GLY A 20 3.27 -10.24 -2.85
CA GLY A 20 1.84 -10.02 -2.65
C GLY A 20 1.06 -11.32 -2.37
N VAL A 21 1.36 -12.38 -3.13
CA VAL A 21 0.80 -13.72 -2.90
C VAL A 21 1.30 -14.27 -1.55
N GLY A 22 2.59 -14.12 -1.24
CA GLY A 22 3.16 -14.52 0.05
C GLY A 22 2.47 -13.83 1.24
N PHE A 23 2.20 -12.54 1.11
CA PHE A 23 1.45 -11.78 2.11
C PHE A 23 0.00 -12.29 2.29
N ALA A 24 -0.69 -12.61 1.18
CA ALA A 24 -2.04 -13.15 1.21
C ALA A 24 -2.07 -14.54 1.90
N VAL A 25 -1.15 -15.43 1.50
CA VAL A 25 -1.01 -16.77 2.10
C VAL A 25 -0.69 -16.66 3.58
N ALA A 26 0.26 -15.79 3.97
CA ALA A 26 0.59 -15.55 5.37
C ALA A 26 -0.63 -15.14 6.20
N ASN A 27 -1.42 -14.20 5.69
CA ASN A 27 -2.64 -13.74 6.38
C ASN A 27 -3.68 -14.86 6.50
N LEU A 28 -3.90 -15.66 5.46
CA LEU A 28 -4.84 -16.78 5.51
C LEU A 28 -4.40 -17.87 6.49
N VAL A 29 -3.11 -18.17 6.52
CA VAL A 29 -2.52 -19.12 7.47
C VAL A 29 -2.69 -18.62 8.91
N LEU A 30 -2.39 -17.34 9.17
CA LEU A 30 -2.56 -16.73 10.48
C LEU A 30 -4.04 -16.66 10.89
N ALA A 31 -4.94 -16.35 9.96
CA ALA A 31 -6.39 -16.38 10.20
C ALA A 31 -6.89 -17.77 10.63
N ARG A 32 -6.33 -18.82 10.01
CA ARG A 32 -6.64 -20.21 10.37
C ARG A 32 -6.10 -20.57 11.76
N ALA A 33 -4.85 -20.23 12.04
CA ALA A 33 -4.10 -20.68 13.20
C ALA A 33 -4.45 -19.92 14.50
N LEU A 34 -4.68 -18.59 14.41
CA LEU A 34 -4.96 -17.75 15.57
C LEU A 34 -6.47 -17.75 15.92
N PRO A 35 -6.84 -17.52 17.19
CA PRO A 35 -8.22 -17.16 17.55
C PRO A 35 -8.68 -15.92 16.76
N THR A 36 -10.00 -15.79 16.54
CA THR A 36 -10.55 -14.72 15.67
C THR A 36 -10.19 -13.32 16.19
N GLU A 37 -10.34 -13.10 17.49
CA GLU A 37 -9.99 -11.82 18.13
C GLU A 37 -8.50 -11.50 18.00
N GLU A 38 -7.63 -12.49 18.21
CA GLU A 38 -6.17 -12.32 18.08
C GLU A 38 -5.74 -12.02 16.64
N TYR A 39 -6.40 -12.66 15.66
CA TYR A 39 -6.18 -12.32 14.25
C TYR A 39 -6.70 -10.93 13.90
N ALA A 40 -7.78 -10.47 14.53
CA ALA A 40 -8.25 -9.09 14.38
C ALA A 40 -7.22 -8.09 14.90
N VAL A 41 -6.66 -8.32 16.10
CA VAL A 41 -5.58 -7.49 16.67
C VAL A 41 -4.37 -7.46 15.72
N LEU A 42 -3.93 -8.61 15.20
CA LEU A 42 -2.84 -8.67 14.23
C LEU A 42 -3.16 -7.84 12.97
N THR A 43 -4.37 -7.97 12.44
CA THR A 43 -4.84 -7.24 11.25
C THR A 43 -4.82 -5.73 11.48
N LEU A 44 -5.25 -5.28 12.67
CA LEU A 44 -5.23 -3.89 13.09
C LEU A 44 -3.79 -3.34 13.19
N VAL A 45 -2.92 -4.07 13.88
CA VAL A 45 -1.51 -3.65 14.05
C VAL A 45 -0.81 -3.56 12.70
N VAL A 46 -1.03 -4.51 11.80
CA VAL A 46 -0.51 -4.46 10.42
C VAL A 46 -1.02 -3.22 9.69
N ALA A 47 -2.29 -2.82 9.89
CA ALA A 47 -2.84 -1.61 9.28
C ALA A 47 -2.20 -0.33 9.85
N LEU A 48 -2.09 -0.22 11.19
CA LEU A 48 -1.44 0.91 11.87
C LEU A 48 0.01 1.07 11.43
N VAL A 49 0.78 -0.02 11.39
CA VAL A 49 2.18 -0.02 10.97
C VAL A 49 2.30 0.38 9.49
N ASN A 50 1.45 -0.17 8.60
CA ASN A 50 1.47 0.13 7.16
C ASN A 50 1.10 1.60 6.81
N VAL A 51 0.39 2.30 7.69
CA VAL A 51 0.19 3.76 7.59
C VAL A 51 1.33 4.49 8.29
N GLY A 52 1.72 4.01 9.47
CA GLY A 52 2.65 4.69 10.35
C GLY A 52 4.05 4.85 9.78
N TYR A 53 4.67 3.77 9.28
CA TYR A 53 6.07 3.86 8.85
C TYR A 53 6.29 4.75 7.61
N PRO A 54 5.40 4.79 6.58
CA PRO A 54 5.58 5.74 5.49
C PRO A 54 5.33 7.19 5.92
N MET A 55 4.39 7.41 6.85
CA MET A 55 4.19 8.75 7.44
C MET A 55 5.41 9.17 8.28
N ALA A 56 5.99 8.24 9.03
CA ALA A 56 7.18 8.46 9.86
C ALA A 56 8.44 8.73 9.02
N ALA A 57 8.50 8.22 7.78
CA ALA A 57 9.55 8.58 6.84
C ALA A 57 9.50 10.07 6.44
N ALA A 58 8.35 10.76 6.67
CA ALA A 58 8.16 12.19 6.49
C ALA A 58 8.63 12.72 5.12
N GLY A 59 8.53 11.90 4.05
CA GLY A 59 8.96 12.23 2.70
C GLY A 59 10.48 12.19 2.47
N VAL A 60 11.27 11.79 3.45
CA VAL A 60 12.73 11.66 3.32
C VAL A 60 13.10 10.67 2.22
N ASP A 61 12.37 9.57 2.11
CA ASP A 61 12.50 8.58 1.04
C ASP A 61 12.27 9.18 -0.36
N GLY A 62 11.25 10.02 -0.50
CA GLY A 62 10.97 10.77 -1.72
C GLY A 62 12.10 11.75 -2.08
N MET A 63 12.67 12.43 -1.08
CA MET A 63 13.80 13.33 -1.26
C MET A 63 15.08 12.61 -1.67
N VAL A 64 15.35 11.45 -1.07
CA VAL A 64 16.48 10.58 -1.46
C VAL A 64 16.37 10.19 -2.94
N ASN A 65 15.20 9.76 -3.38
CA ASN A 65 14.97 9.39 -4.78
C ASN A 65 15.05 10.60 -5.74
N ARG A 66 14.47 11.74 -5.37
CA ARG A 66 14.34 12.91 -6.25
C ARG A 66 15.62 13.72 -6.35
N ARG A 67 16.25 14.00 -5.22
CA ARG A 67 17.46 14.83 -5.14
C ARG A 67 18.75 14.01 -5.02
N ARG A 68 18.65 12.68 -5.03
CA ARG A 68 19.78 11.75 -4.85
C ARG A 68 20.59 12.09 -3.59
N LEU A 69 19.88 12.45 -2.51
CA LEU A 69 20.53 12.74 -1.24
C LEU A 69 21.22 11.49 -0.73
N GLU A 70 22.44 11.63 -0.25
CA GLU A 70 23.18 10.50 0.27
C GLU A 70 22.69 10.13 1.68
N ALA A 71 22.32 8.86 1.89
CA ALA A 71 22.01 8.36 3.21
C ALA A 71 23.31 8.24 4.05
N GLY A 72 23.36 8.95 5.15
CA GLY A 72 24.50 8.97 6.08
C GLY A 72 24.01 9.23 7.50
N PRO A 73 24.94 9.34 8.50
CA PRO A 73 24.54 9.53 9.90
C PRO A 73 23.67 10.76 10.14
N ARG A 74 23.92 11.84 9.40
CA ARG A 74 23.10 13.07 9.48
C ARG A 74 21.68 12.87 8.99
N LEU A 75 21.51 12.15 7.85
CA LEU A 75 20.17 11.82 7.34
C LEU A 75 19.43 10.88 8.26
N LEU A 76 20.13 9.86 8.82
CA LEU A 76 19.54 8.96 9.80
C LEU A 76 19.07 9.70 11.05
N ARG A 77 19.87 10.64 11.57
CA ARG A 77 19.49 11.47 12.72
C ARG A 77 18.24 12.29 12.42
N ARG A 78 18.16 12.94 11.25
CA ARG A 78 16.98 13.69 10.81
C ARG A 78 15.75 12.79 10.67
N LEU A 79 15.93 11.61 10.09
CA LEU A 79 14.88 10.61 10.00
C LEU A 79 14.37 10.21 11.38
N MET A 80 15.26 9.92 12.34
CA MET A 80 14.87 9.57 13.72
C MET A 80 14.12 10.72 14.41
N GLN A 81 14.56 11.96 14.21
CA GLN A 81 13.87 13.14 14.75
C GLN A 81 12.43 13.28 14.20
N ALA A 82 12.18 12.91 12.96
CA ALA A 82 10.83 12.91 12.37
C ALA A 82 10.03 11.66 12.73
N SER A 83 10.67 10.48 12.73
CA SER A 83 9.97 9.20 12.86
C SER A 83 9.55 8.89 14.30
N ILE A 84 10.36 9.27 15.31
CA ILE A 84 10.04 8.96 16.71
C ILE A 84 8.72 9.62 17.16
N PRO A 85 8.48 10.92 16.95
CA PRO A 85 7.18 11.54 17.31
C PRO A 85 5.99 10.90 16.60
N VAL A 86 6.12 10.57 15.31
CA VAL A 86 5.05 9.90 14.55
C VAL A 86 4.82 8.49 15.10
N ALA A 87 5.88 7.74 15.39
CA ALA A 87 5.78 6.40 15.95
C ALA A 87 5.14 6.41 17.35
N LEU A 88 5.48 7.39 18.20
CA LEU A 88 4.83 7.58 19.49
C LEU A 88 3.33 7.89 19.33
N ALA A 89 2.96 8.72 18.35
CA ALA A 89 1.56 9.00 18.06
C ALA A 89 0.81 7.72 17.64
N PHE A 90 1.40 6.89 16.75
CA PHE A 90 0.77 5.62 16.34
C PHE A 90 0.69 4.61 17.48
N ALA A 91 1.70 4.52 18.35
CA ALA A 91 1.65 3.70 19.56
C ALA A 91 0.56 4.17 20.53
N ALA A 92 0.43 5.50 20.73
CA ALA A 92 -0.61 6.08 21.56
C ALA A 92 -2.01 5.85 20.97
N ILE A 93 -2.18 5.96 19.65
CA ILE A 93 -3.42 5.60 18.95
C ILE A 93 -3.73 4.11 19.16
N GLY A 94 -2.75 3.21 19.06
CA GLY A 94 -2.92 1.80 19.37
C GLY A 94 -3.42 1.59 20.80
N LEU A 95 -2.71 2.18 21.78
CA LEU A 95 -3.00 2.02 23.20
C LEU A 95 -4.34 2.65 23.61
N ALA A 96 -4.57 3.91 23.28
CA ALA A 96 -5.71 4.66 23.74
C ALA A 96 -6.91 4.64 22.79
N GLY A 97 -6.68 4.54 21.48
CA GLY A 97 -7.74 4.52 20.47
C GLY A 97 -8.30 3.13 20.20
N TYR A 98 -7.47 2.09 20.33
CA TYR A 98 -7.85 0.70 20.04
C TYR A 98 -7.67 -0.24 21.22
N GLU A 99 -7.34 0.29 22.40
CA GLU A 99 -7.20 -0.47 23.66
C GLU A 99 -6.23 -1.67 23.55
N THR A 100 -5.20 -1.53 22.68
CA THR A 100 -4.19 -2.59 22.55
C THR A 100 -3.32 -2.67 23.81
N SER A 101 -2.76 -3.86 24.08
CA SER A 101 -1.84 -4.04 25.22
C SER A 101 -0.57 -3.17 25.08
N ALA A 102 0.04 -2.79 26.21
CA ALA A 102 1.27 -2.00 26.19
C ALA A 102 2.41 -2.68 25.38
N PRO A 103 2.64 -4.01 25.45
CA PRO A 103 3.59 -4.71 24.60
C PRO A 103 3.28 -4.55 23.10
N VAL A 104 2.00 -4.66 22.70
CA VAL A 104 1.57 -4.49 21.29
C VAL A 104 1.82 -3.05 20.84
N SER A 105 1.50 -2.05 21.67
CA SER A 105 1.76 -0.64 21.36
C SER A 105 3.25 -0.34 21.22
N LEU A 106 4.10 -0.97 22.04
CA LEU A 106 5.56 -0.88 21.88
C LEU A 106 6.02 -1.50 20.56
N MET A 107 5.44 -2.63 20.14
CA MET A 107 5.74 -3.24 18.86
C MET A 107 5.33 -2.33 17.69
N ILE A 108 4.18 -1.64 17.77
CA ILE A 108 3.77 -0.63 16.79
C ILE A 108 4.84 0.45 16.68
N LEU A 109 5.29 1.03 17.81
CA LEU A 109 6.35 2.05 17.85
C LEU A 109 7.61 1.56 17.13
N LEU A 110 8.11 0.39 17.53
CA LEU A 110 9.34 -0.19 16.97
C LEU A 110 9.21 -0.47 15.47
N CYS A 111 8.09 -1.04 15.04
CA CYS A 111 7.82 -1.30 13.62
C CYS A 111 7.74 -0.01 12.80
N VAL A 112 7.12 1.05 13.32
CA VAL A 112 7.00 2.34 12.62
C VAL A 112 8.35 3.00 12.46
N VAL A 113 9.18 3.03 13.50
CA VAL A 113 10.55 3.57 13.44
C VAL A 113 11.43 2.73 12.50
N ALA A 114 11.47 1.42 12.70
CA ALA A 114 12.29 0.53 11.88
C ALA A 114 11.81 0.50 10.42
N GLY A 115 10.50 0.49 10.18
CA GLY A 115 9.91 0.51 8.84
C GLY A 115 10.24 1.79 8.07
N SER A 116 10.23 2.96 8.75
CA SER A 116 10.66 4.21 8.12
C SER A 116 12.14 4.17 7.73
N ALA A 117 12.97 3.57 8.57
CA ALA A 117 14.39 3.37 8.28
C ALA A 117 14.61 2.41 7.09
N VAL A 118 13.87 1.31 7.02
CA VAL A 118 13.88 0.38 5.88
C VAL A 118 13.48 1.09 4.59
N GLN A 119 12.40 1.89 4.62
CA GLN A 119 11.89 2.61 3.46
C GLN A 119 12.93 3.59 2.90
N VAL A 120 13.58 4.38 3.78
CA VAL A 120 14.62 5.33 3.35
C VAL A 120 15.86 4.61 2.83
N ALA A 121 16.30 3.52 3.47
CA ALA A 121 17.40 2.69 2.97
C ALA A 121 17.05 2.07 1.60
N GLY A 122 15.84 1.55 1.44
CA GLY A 122 15.33 1.03 0.18
C GLY A 122 15.31 2.09 -0.93
N ALA A 123 14.86 3.32 -0.62
CA ALA A 123 14.87 4.45 -1.54
C ALA A 123 16.29 4.83 -1.98
N GLN A 124 17.27 4.74 -1.09
CA GLN A 124 18.67 4.99 -1.42
C GLN A 124 19.20 3.96 -2.44
N PHE A 125 19.00 2.66 -2.18
CA PHE A 125 19.42 1.61 -3.12
C PHE A 125 18.66 1.70 -4.46
N GLN A 126 17.40 2.14 -4.43
CA GLN A 126 16.63 2.40 -5.65
C GLN A 126 17.23 3.56 -6.45
N SER A 127 17.62 4.67 -5.80
CA SER A 127 18.26 5.82 -6.46
C SER A 127 19.61 5.46 -7.09
N GLU A 128 20.29 4.45 -6.54
CA GLU A 128 21.53 3.87 -7.05
C GLU A 128 21.31 2.76 -8.11
N GLN A 129 20.05 2.54 -8.53
CA GLN A 129 19.64 1.47 -9.46
C GLN A 129 19.90 0.04 -8.95
N ARG A 130 20.11 -0.15 -7.66
CA ARG A 130 20.26 -1.45 -6.99
C ARG A 130 18.91 -2.03 -6.59
N PHE A 131 18.06 -2.21 -7.59
CA PHE A 131 16.65 -2.60 -7.40
C PHE A 131 16.47 -3.90 -6.62
N GLY A 132 17.38 -4.87 -6.77
CA GLY A 132 17.30 -6.13 -6.02
C GLY A 132 17.39 -5.91 -4.51
N VAL A 133 18.37 -5.14 -4.04
CA VAL A 133 18.55 -4.82 -2.62
C VAL A 133 17.38 -3.99 -2.10
N SER A 134 16.98 -2.96 -2.85
CA SER A 134 15.82 -2.13 -2.52
C SER A 134 14.55 -2.95 -2.34
N LEU A 135 14.24 -3.83 -3.29
CA LEU A 135 13.05 -4.69 -3.23
C LEU A 135 13.12 -5.67 -2.06
N THR A 136 14.28 -6.31 -1.83
CA THR A 136 14.45 -7.25 -0.71
C THR A 136 14.21 -6.53 0.62
N LEU A 137 14.76 -5.34 0.82
CA LEU A 137 14.53 -4.55 2.03
C LEU A 137 13.04 -4.17 2.18
N ASN A 138 12.42 -3.61 1.15
CA ASN A 138 11.04 -3.17 1.21
C ASN A 138 10.03 -4.33 1.33
N GLN A 139 10.37 -5.53 0.85
CA GLN A 139 9.51 -6.70 0.96
C GLN A 139 9.85 -7.59 2.18
N SER A 140 10.91 -7.30 2.91
CA SER A 140 11.30 -8.06 4.11
C SER A 140 10.18 -8.21 5.15
N PRO A 141 9.31 -7.18 5.42
CA PRO A 141 8.20 -7.36 6.33
C PRO A 141 7.19 -8.42 5.87
N ASN A 142 6.90 -8.48 4.57
CA ASN A 142 5.99 -9.49 4.00
C ASN A 142 6.60 -10.90 4.06
N LEU A 143 7.90 -11.02 3.79
CA LEU A 143 8.62 -12.29 3.91
C LEU A 143 8.69 -12.76 5.35
N THR A 144 8.96 -11.86 6.29
CA THR A 144 8.94 -12.18 7.72
C THR A 144 7.56 -12.64 8.17
N LEU A 145 6.48 -11.98 7.70
CA LEU A 145 5.12 -12.38 8.03
C LEU A 145 4.80 -13.79 7.52
N LEU A 146 5.32 -14.18 6.34
CA LEU A 146 5.16 -15.53 5.81
C LEU A 146 5.90 -16.57 6.67
N LEU A 147 7.12 -16.26 7.11
CA LEU A 147 7.88 -17.12 8.02
C LEU A 147 7.17 -17.27 9.37
N VAL A 148 6.65 -16.17 9.91
CA VAL A 148 5.84 -16.14 11.13
C VAL A 148 4.60 -17.03 10.98
N ALA A 149 3.89 -16.94 9.85
CA ALA A 149 2.71 -17.75 9.60
C ALA A 149 3.04 -19.26 9.61
N GLY A 150 4.13 -19.66 8.95
CA GLY A 150 4.63 -21.02 8.98
C GLY A 150 5.00 -21.49 10.41
N TRP A 151 5.68 -20.62 11.17
CA TRP A 151 6.05 -20.91 12.55
C TRP A 151 4.84 -21.06 13.47
N VAL A 152 3.83 -20.19 13.37
CA VAL A 152 2.59 -20.26 14.18
C VAL A 152 1.85 -21.57 13.95
N LEU A 153 1.81 -22.08 12.70
CA LEU A 153 1.21 -23.39 12.40
C LEU A 153 1.89 -24.55 13.15
N VAL A 154 3.22 -24.48 13.31
CA VAL A 154 4.00 -25.55 13.95
C VAL A 154 3.99 -25.39 15.46
N ALA A 155 4.14 -24.17 15.96
CA ALA A 155 4.28 -23.87 17.39
C ALA A 155 2.95 -23.81 18.14
N GLY A 156 1.80 -23.70 17.43
CA GLY A 156 0.48 -23.64 18.06
C GLY A 156 0.24 -22.38 18.90
N SER A 157 0.74 -21.22 18.45
CA SER A 157 0.53 -19.97 19.18
C SER A 157 -0.93 -19.54 19.18
N HIS A 158 -1.45 -19.16 20.35
CA HIS A 158 -2.83 -18.71 20.53
C HIS A 158 -2.95 -17.19 20.75
N ARG A 159 -1.84 -16.44 20.75
CA ARG A 159 -1.83 -14.98 20.98
C ARG A 159 -1.14 -14.25 19.84
N ALA A 160 -1.67 -13.08 19.47
CA ALA A 160 -1.10 -12.22 18.44
C ALA A 160 0.27 -11.63 18.81
N GLU A 161 0.57 -11.51 20.10
CA GLU A 161 1.81 -10.87 20.59
C GLU A 161 3.07 -11.58 20.06
N MET A 162 3.08 -12.92 20.05
CA MET A 162 4.24 -13.68 19.56
C MET A 162 4.50 -13.49 18.05
N PRO A 163 3.54 -13.69 17.14
CA PRO A 163 3.74 -13.39 15.74
C PRO A 163 4.10 -11.92 15.49
N LEU A 164 3.53 -10.97 16.24
CA LEU A 164 3.88 -9.55 16.15
C LEU A 164 5.31 -9.28 16.61
N ALA A 165 5.78 -9.93 17.68
CA ALA A 165 7.17 -9.79 18.17
C ALA A 165 8.19 -10.25 17.12
N VAL A 166 7.96 -11.41 16.49
CA VAL A 166 8.84 -11.93 15.43
C VAL A 166 8.79 -11.03 14.19
N TRP A 167 7.61 -10.53 13.83
CA TRP A 167 7.46 -9.57 12.74
C TRP A 167 8.20 -8.25 13.01
N THR A 168 8.11 -7.74 14.26
CA THR A 168 8.86 -6.56 14.73
C THR A 168 10.37 -6.79 14.63
N ALA A 169 10.86 -7.96 15.08
CA ALA A 169 12.26 -8.33 14.93
C ALA A 169 12.70 -8.32 13.46
N GLY A 170 11.86 -8.78 12.55
CA GLY A 170 12.09 -8.71 11.10
C GLY A 170 12.31 -7.29 10.60
N PHE A 171 11.49 -6.32 11.04
CA PHE A 171 11.68 -4.91 10.70
C PHE A 171 13.00 -4.35 11.26
N LEU A 172 13.32 -4.66 12.51
CA LEU A 172 14.56 -4.21 13.15
C LEU A 172 15.80 -4.78 12.46
N ILE A 173 15.78 -6.07 12.11
CA ILE A 173 16.86 -6.72 11.36
C ILE A 173 17.02 -6.07 9.98
N ALA A 174 15.92 -5.88 9.24
CA ALA A 174 15.97 -5.27 7.91
C ALA A 174 16.51 -3.84 7.96
N ALA A 175 16.08 -3.02 8.95
CA ALA A 175 16.59 -1.68 9.15
C ALA A 175 18.09 -1.69 9.47
N SER A 176 18.52 -2.55 10.39
CA SER A 176 19.92 -2.69 10.78
C SER A 176 20.80 -3.12 9.62
N VAL A 177 20.37 -4.12 8.84
CA VAL A 177 21.10 -4.60 7.66
C VAL A 177 21.16 -3.50 6.60
N GLY A 178 20.02 -2.87 6.27
CA GLY A 178 19.97 -1.81 5.26
C GLY A 178 20.93 -0.65 5.56
N TRP A 179 20.89 -0.12 6.78
CA TRP A 179 21.77 0.98 7.19
C TRP A 179 23.24 0.56 7.38
N SER A 180 23.51 -0.67 7.85
CA SER A 180 24.87 -1.19 7.92
C SER A 180 25.53 -1.29 6.54
N LEU A 181 24.78 -1.75 5.52
CA LEU A 181 25.27 -1.76 4.15
C LEU A 181 25.57 -0.35 3.65
N LEU A 182 24.69 0.62 3.90
CA LEU A 182 24.88 2.02 3.50
C LEU A 182 26.10 2.65 4.16
N PHE A 183 26.34 2.37 5.45
CA PHE A 183 27.49 2.92 6.14
C PHE A 183 28.81 2.28 5.69
N ARG A 184 28.85 0.98 5.44
CA ARG A 184 30.06 0.31 4.95
C ARG A 184 30.52 0.83 3.60
N GLU A 185 29.60 1.11 2.70
CA GLU A 185 29.92 1.53 1.33
C GLU A 185 30.35 3.01 1.24
N ARG A 186 30.08 3.82 2.28
CA ARG A 186 30.23 5.30 2.24
C ARG A 186 31.39 5.90 3.01
N HIS A 187 32.21 5.10 3.63
CA HIS A 187 33.40 5.60 4.34
C HIS A 187 34.39 6.41 3.45
N ALA A 188 34.18 6.44 2.14
CA ALA A 188 35.12 7.00 1.17
C ALA A 188 34.70 8.34 0.51
N LYS A 189 33.50 8.89 0.78
CA LYS A 189 33.04 10.11 0.07
C LYS A 189 32.89 11.32 1.01
N PRO A 190 33.40 12.53 0.62
CA PRO A 190 33.22 13.76 1.37
C PRO A 190 31.73 14.16 1.40
N HIS A 191 31.23 14.51 2.59
CA HIS A 191 29.86 14.90 2.82
C HIS A 191 29.69 16.40 2.50
N HIS A 192 28.90 16.72 1.48
CA HIS A 192 28.43 18.08 1.28
C HIS A 192 27.27 18.37 2.23
N SER A 193 27.39 19.43 3.02
CA SER A 193 26.33 19.89 3.94
C SER A 193 25.29 20.69 3.15
N VAL A 194 24.31 20.01 2.61
CA VAL A 194 23.11 20.66 2.03
C VAL A 194 22.04 20.73 3.13
N ASP A 195 21.46 21.92 3.31
CA ASP A 195 20.28 22.07 4.16
C ASP A 195 19.16 21.19 3.65
N PHE A 196 18.54 20.42 4.56
CA PHE A 196 17.49 19.50 4.18
C PHE A 196 16.18 20.26 3.96
N PRO A 197 15.58 20.21 2.75
CA PRO A 197 14.38 20.98 2.45
C PRO A 197 13.11 20.30 3.00
N TRP A 198 12.85 20.50 4.29
CA TRP A 198 11.70 19.92 4.98
C TRP A 198 10.36 20.27 4.36
N SER A 199 10.18 21.49 3.83
CA SER A 199 8.93 21.89 3.18
C SER A 199 8.59 21.01 1.97
N GLU A 200 9.60 20.66 1.16
CA GLU A 200 9.42 19.76 0.02
C GLU A 200 9.18 18.32 0.48
N ALA A 201 9.92 17.84 1.48
CA ALA A 201 9.74 16.50 2.03
C ALA A 201 8.33 16.31 2.60
N LEU A 202 7.86 17.25 3.42
CA LEU A 202 6.51 17.21 4.00
C LEU A 202 5.40 17.31 2.94
N SER A 203 5.64 18.05 1.85
CA SER A 203 4.70 18.10 0.72
C SER A 203 4.59 16.75 0.03
N ILE A 204 5.70 16.04 -0.16
CA ILE A 204 5.71 14.67 -0.71
C ILE A 204 5.00 13.69 0.24
N ALA A 205 5.29 13.80 1.54
CA ALA A 205 4.63 12.98 2.57
C ALA A 205 3.11 13.20 2.58
N GLY A 206 2.66 14.46 2.56
CA GLY A 206 1.24 14.82 2.56
C GLY A 206 0.48 14.28 1.34
N LEU A 207 1.10 14.35 0.16
CA LEU A 207 0.53 13.79 -1.07
C LEU A 207 0.31 12.26 -0.97
N SER A 208 1.27 11.57 -0.36
CA SER A 208 1.22 10.10 -0.21
C SER A 208 0.29 9.65 0.92
N ALA A 209 0.23 10.42 2.01
CA ALA A 209 -0.49 10.06 3.24
C ALA A 209 -1.99 9.82 3.00
N ALA A 210 -2.67 10.66 2.23
CA ALA A 210 -4.08 10.48 1.90
C ALA A 210 -4.34 9.14 1.18
N GLY A 211 -3.45 8.73 0.28
CA GLY A 211 -3.54 7.44 -0.40
C GLY A 211 -3.32 6.26 0.54
N LEU A 212 -2.33 6.36 1.43
CA LEU A 212 -2.01 5.31 2.42
C LEU A 212 -3.14 5.13 3.43
N LEU A 213 -3.70 6.24 3.93
CA LEU A 213 -4.88 6.19 4.80
C LEU A 213 -6.05 5.53 4.10
N LEU A 214 -6.36 5.91 2.88
CA LEU A 214 -7.47 5.36 2.13
C LEU A 214 -7.32 3.85 1.87
N ILE A 215 -6.08 3.33 1.75
CA ILE A 215 -5.81 1.89 1.60
C ILE A 215 -6.11 1.10 2.88
N GLN A 216 -5.94 1.70 4.05
CA GLN A 216 -6.09 1.02 5.34
C GLN A 216 -7.35 1.44 6.10
N ILE A 217 -8.16 2.35 5.53
CA ILE A 217 -9.26 3.00 6.26
C ILE A 217 -10.31 2.00 6.74
N GLU A 218 -10.61 0.95 5.96
CA GLU A 218 -11.52 -0.11 6.38
C GLU A 218 -11.02 -0.76 7.68
N ARG A 219 -9.74 -1.12 7.75
CA ARG A 219 -9.17 -1.78 8.94
C ARG A 219 -9.10 -0.86 10.16
N LEU A 220 -8.90 0.44 9.92
CA LEU A 220 -8.82 1.42 11.00
C LEU A 220 -10.22 1.81 11.52
N MET A 221 -11.23 1.84 10.66
CA MET A 221 -12.58 2.24 11.06
C MET A 221 -13.39 1.09 11.66
N LEU A 222 -13.20 -0.14 11.18
CA LEU A 222 -14.01 -1.30 11.57
C LEU A 222 -14.09 -1.53 13.08
N PRO A 223 -12.98 -1.46 13.88
CA PRO A 223 -13.06 -1.69 15.32
C PRO A 223 -13.94 -0.69 16.08
N HIS A 224 -14.17 0.50 15.49
CA HIS A 224 -15.03 1.52 16.10
C HIS A 224 -16.47 1.46 15.62
N LEU A 225 -16.75 0.73 14.54
CA LEU A 225 -18.07 0.71 13.88
C LEU A 225 -18.80 -0.61 14.07
N LEU A 226 -18.05 -1.72 14.17
CA LEU A 226 -18.58 -3.08 14.21
C LEU A 226 -17.81 -3.92 15.26
N PRO A 227 -18.34 -5.08 15.67
CA PRO A 227 -17.60 -6.01 16.51
C PRO A 227 -16.23 -6.40 15.94
N LEU A 228 -15.28 -6.69 16.82
CA LEU A 228 -13.87 -6.94 16.44
C LEU A 228 -13.71 -8.14 15.50
N GLU A 229 -14.59 -9.13 15.57
CA GLU A 229 -14.64 -10.31 14.70
C GLU A 229 -14.87 -9.94 13.23
N GLU A 230 -15.57 -8.83 12.97
CA GLU A 230 -15.78 -8.32 11.61
C GLU A 230 -14.48 -7.79 11.00
N LEU A 231 -13.56 -7.27 11.81
CA LEU A 231 -12.21 -6.92 11.35
C LEU A 231 -11.42 -8.15 10.95
N ALA A 232 -11.54 -9.26 11.68
CA ALA A 232 -10.91 -10.53 11.30
C ALA A 232 -11.49 -11.06 9.99
N THR A 233 -12.81 -11.04 9.83
CA THR A 233 -13.51 -11.42 8.60
C THR A 233 -13.06 -10.54 7.41
N TYR A 234 -12.97 -9.23 7.62
CA TYR A 234 -12.42 -8.32 6.63
C TYR A 234 -10.95 -8.63 6.31
N GLY A 235 -10.13 -8.98 7.30
CA GLY A 235 -8.74 -9.38 7.11
C GLY A 235 -8.59 -10.57 6.15
N VAL A 236 -9.43 -11.59 6.32
CA VAL A 236 -9.50 -12.77 5.44
C VAL A 236 -9.96 -12.35 4.03
N LEU A 237 -11.04 -11.58 3.93
CA LEU A 237 -11.56 -11.09 2.66
C LEU A 237 -10.51 -10.25 1.91
N ALA A 238 -9.79 -9.38 2.62
CA ALA A 238 -8.72 -8.58 2.06
C ALA A 238 -7.51 -9.42 1.61
N ALA A 239 -7.23 -10.54 2.26
CA ALA A 239 -6.20 -11.49 1.83
C ALA A 239 -6.61 -12.20 0.53
N ILE A 240 -7.86 -12.61 0.40
CA ILE A 240 -8.38 -13.31 -0.79
C ILE A 240 -8.56 -12.33 -1.97
N ALA A 241 -9.34 -11.27 -1.78
CA ALA A 241 -9.73 -10.35 -2.84
C ALA A 241 -8.75 -9.17 -2.99
N GLY A 242 -8.32 -8.58 -1.87
CA GLY A 242 -7.52 -7.37 -1.86
C GLY A 242 -6.15 -7.52 -2.50
N SER A 243 -5.52 -8.69 -2.40
CA SER A 243 -4.20 -8.97 -2.98
C SER A 243 -4.20 -8.85 -4.51
N LEU A 244 -5.22 -9.38 -5.20
CA LEU A 244 -5.37 -9.26 -6.65
C LEU A 244 -5.47 -7.80 -7.08
N PHE A 245 -6.39 -7.05 -6.49
CA PHE A 245 -6.63 -5.66 -6.87
C PHE A 245 -5.43 -4.76 -6.54
N ARG A 246 -4.71 -5.06 -5.44
CA ARG A 246 -3.47 -4.36 -5.09
C ARG A 246 -2.36 -4.60 -6.11
N VAL A 247 -2.16 -5.85 -6.54
CA VAL A 247 -1.17 -6.18 -7.58
C VAL A 247 -1.49 -5.49 -8.89
N LEU A 248 -2.77 -5.48 -9.30
CA LEU A 248 -3.21 -4.77 -10.50
C LEU A 248 -2.98 -3.26 -10.39
N GLN A 249 -3.35 -2.64 -9.27
CA GLN A 249 -3.16 -1.21 -9.03
C GLN A 249 -1.68 -0.82 -9.10
N MET A 250 -0.80 -1.60 -8.47
CA MET A 250 0.64 -1.37 -8.50
C MET A 250 1.23 -1.60 -9.90
N GLY A 251 0.83 -2.68 -10.58
CA GLY A 251 1.31 -3.03 -11.92
C GLY A 251 1.00 -1.94 -12.94
N VAL A 252 -0.19 -1.35 -12.87
CA VAL A 252 -0.59 -0.20 -13.70
C VAL A 252 0.33 1.00 -13.45
N GLY A 253 0.60 1.34 -12.19
CA GLY A 253 1.48 2.46 -11.84
C GLY A 253 2.88 2.33 -12.43
N TYR A 254 3.45 1.14 -12.36
CA TYR A 254 4.80 0.87 -12.87
C TYR A 254 4.89 0.90 -14.40
N SER A 255 3.87 0.40 -15.11
CA SER A 255 3.95 0.23 -16.56
C SER A 255 3.43 1.44 -17.35
N LEU A 256 2.34 2.05 -16.90
CA LEU A 256 1.61 3.07 -17.63
C LEU A 256 2.28 4.45 -17.58
N LEU A 257 2.76 4.86 -16.40
CA LEU A 257 3.35 6.19 -16.18
C LEU A 257 4.52 6.49 -17.14
N PRO A 258 5.59 5.67 -17.24
CA PRO A 258 6.71 5.97 -18.13
C PRO A 258 6.31 5.93 -19.60
N ARG A 259 5.37 5.05 -19.99
CA ARG A 259 4.90 4.93 -21.37
C ARG A 259 4.07 6.14 -21.80
N LEU A 260 3.22 6.68 -20.92
CA LEU A 260 2.46 7.90 -21.19
C LEU A 260 3.37 9.13 -21.34
N ARG A 261 4.44 9.22 -20.52
CA ARG A 261 5.43 10.29 -20.63
C ARG A 261 6.23 10.21 -21.94
N ALA A 262 6.54 9.01 -22.40
CA ALA A 262 7.30 8.78 -23.62
C ALA A 262 6.46 8.94 -24.90
N ALA A 263 5.12 8.86 -24.81
CA ALA A 263 4.24 8.92 -25.97
C ALA A 263 4.23 10.33 -26.60
N PRO A 264 4.46 10.44 -27.93
CA PRO A 264 4.75 11.71 -28.60
C PRO A 264 3.54 12.63 -28.80
N GLY A 265 2.30 12.13 -28.63
CA GLY A 265 1.11 12.94 -28.90
C GLY A 265 -0.13 12.47 -28.17
N VAL A 266 -1.19 13.28 -28.22
CA VAL A 266 -2.46 13.04 -27.53
C VAL A 266 -3.14 11.75 -28.03
N ILE A 267 -3.11 11.50 -29.34
CA ILE A 267 -3.73 10.32 -29.95
C ILE A 267 -3.08 9.03 -29.43
N GLU A 268 -1.74 8.98 -29.39
CA GLU A 268 -1.02 7.81 -28.91
C GLU A 268 -1.21 7.61 -27.40
N ARG A 269 -1.21 8.68 -26.59
CA ARG A 269 -1.55 8.64 -25.17
C ARG A 269 -2.94 8.09 -24.91
N ARG A 270 -3.93 8.55 -25.67
CA ARG A 270 -5.32 8.06 -25.61
C ARG A 270 -5.41 6.58 -25.96
N ARG A 271 -4.72 6.14 -27.03
CA ARG A 271 -4.67 4.73 -27.46
C ARG A 271 -4.03 3.84 -26.38
N LEU A 272 -2.91 4.27 -25.81
CA LEU A 272 -2.23 3.57 -24.71
C LEU A 272 -3.13 3.44 -23.50
N LEU A 273 -3.74 4.54 -23.06
CA LEU A 273 -4.63 4.54 -21.89
C LEU A 273 -5.83 3.61 -22.10
N PHE A 274 -6.47 3.64 -23.28
CA PHE A 274 -7.60 2.79 -23.59
C PHE A 274 -7.21 1.30 -23.67
N LYS A 275 -6.06 0.99 -24.24
CA LYS A 275 -5.52 -0.37 -24.29
C LYS A 275 -5.27 -0.91 -22.89
N GLU A 276 -4.61 -0.13 -22.02
CA GLU A 276 -4.36 -0.53 -20.63
C GLU A 276 -5.65 -0.66 -19.83
N PHE A 277 -6.60 0.27 -20.00
CA PHE A 277 -7.92 0.20 -19.37
C PHE A 277 -8.63 -1.12 -19.70
N ARG A 278 -8.72 -1.47 -21.00
CA ARG A 278 -9.35 -2.74 -21.42
C ARG A 278 -8.65 -3.96 -20.85
N LEU A 279 -7.32 -3.97 -20.87
CA LEU A 279 -6.54 -5.08 -20.33
C LEU A 279 -6.78 -5.23 -18.82
N VAL A 280 -6.69 -4.14 -18.08
CA VAL A 280 -6.85 -4.13 -16.63
C VAL A 280 -8.26 -4.52 -16.21
N VAL A 281 -9.29 -4.02 -16.92
CA VAL A 281 -10.69 -4.41 -16.67
C VAL A 281 -10.90 -5.89 -16.96
N ALA A 282 -10.34 -6.40 -18.06
CA ALA A 282 -10.46 -7.83 -18.41
C ALA A 282 -9.79 -8.73 -17.35
N VAL A 283 -8.57 -8.37 -16.91
CA VAL A 283 -7.85 -9.11 -15.85
C VAL A 283 -8.57 -9.01 -14.52
N ALA A 284 -9.07 -7.82 -14.15
CA ALA A 284 -9.83 -7.63 -12.93
C ALA A 284 -11.15 -8.42 -12.94
N ALA A 285 -11.87 -8.45 -14.06
CA ALA A 285 -13.10 -9.24 -14.22
C ALA A 285 -12.82 -10.75 -14.11
N MET A 286 -11.80 -11.24 -14.81
CA MET A 286 -11.39 -12.64 -14.74
C MET A 286 -10.98 -13.02 -13.31
N GLY A 287 -10.15 -12.20 -12.67
CA GLY A 287 -9.72 -12.43 -11.30
C GLY A 287 -10.87 -12.37 -10.30
N SER A 288 -11.86 -11.48 -10.50
CA SER A 288 -13.08 -11.44 -9.69
C SER A 288 -13.90 -12.71 -9.79
N LEU A 289 -14.00 -13.29 -11.01
CA LEU A 289 -14.65 -14.58 -11.21
C LEU A 289 -13.92 -15.70 -10.47
N VAL A 290 -12.58 -15.70 -10.53
CA VAL A 290 -11.74 -16.65 -9.78
C VAL A 290 -11.97 -16.51 -8.28
N ILE A 291 -11.98 -15.28 -7.76
CA ILE A 291 -12.25 -14.99 -6.35
C ILE A 291 -13.63 -15.53 -5.96
N TRP A 292 -14.66 -15.23 -6.76
CA TRP A 292 -16.02 -15.66 -6.50
C TRP A 292 -16.15 -17.18 -6.39
N VAL A 293 -15.53 -17.92 -7.31
CA VAL A 293 -15.55 -19.39 -7.33
C VAL A 293 -14.63 -20.00 -6.27
N ALA A 294 -13.51 -19.37 -5.95
CA ALA A 294 -12.53 -19.91 -5.00
C ALA A 294 -12.90 -19.63 -3.54
N THR A 295 -13.61 -18.52 -3.25
CA THR A 295 -13.91 -18.11 -1.87
C THR A 295 -14.61 -19.21 -1.05
N PRO A 296 -15.70 -19.87 -1.50
CA PRO A 296 -16.33 -20.94 -0.71
C PRO A 296 -15.38 -22.10 -0.42
N ARG A 297 -14.53 -22.47 -1.39
CA ARG A 297 -13.55 -23.55 -1.18
C ARG A 297 -12.46 -23.18 -0.17
N ILE A 298 -12.02 -21.90 -0.20
CA ILE A 298 -11.06 -21.39 0.79
C ILE A 298 -11.70 -21.35 2.17
N GLU A 299 -12.96 -20.93 2.27
CA GLU A 299 -13.74 -20.91 3.52
C GLU A 299 -13.84 -22.31 4.13
N ASP A 300 -14.32 -23.28 3.35
CA ASP A 300 -14.57 -24.64 3.87
C ASP A 300 -13.28 -25.42 4.09
N TRP A 301 -12.41 -25.51 3.11
CA TRP A 301 -11.26 -26.41 3.14
C TRP A 301 -10.05 -25.82 3.84
N PHE A 302 -9.77 -24.54 3.58
CA PHE A 302 -8.57 -23.93 4.13
C PHE A 302 -8.81 -23.31 5.50
N LEU A 303 -9.93 -22.61 5.68
CA LEU A 303 -10.27 -21.93 6.94
C LEU A 303 -11.13 -22.80 7.89
N GLY A 304 -11.58 -23.97 7.42
CA GLY A 304 -12.37 -24.90 8.23
C GLY A 304 -13.73 -24.36 8.67
N GLY A 305 -14.33 -23.47 7.86
CA GLY A 305 -15.63 -22.84 8.17
C GLY A 305 -15.58 -21.79 9.29
N LYS A 306 -14.39 -21.39 9.74
CA LYS A 306 -14.22 -20.44 10.85
C LYS A 306 -14.73 -19.03 10.53
N TYR A 307 -14.65 -18.62 9.27
CA TYR A 307 -15.11 -17.33 8.78
C TYR A 307 -16.22 -17.52 7.76
N HIS A 308 -17.28 -16.73 7.87
CA HIS A 308 -18.37 -16.76 6.90
C HIS A 308 -18.26 -15.58 5.94
N LEU A 309 -18.09 -15.89 4.64
CA LEU A 309 -17.87 -14.90 3.56
C LEU A 309 -19.06 -14.93 2.56
N PRO A 310 -20.24 -14.41 2.93
CA PRO A 310 -21.41 -14.42 2.06
C PRO A 310 -21.13 -13.71 0.74
N GLY A 311 -21.82 -14.10 -0.33
CA GLY A 311 -21.64 -13.52 -1.66
C GLY A 311 -21.77 -12.00 -1.71
N ALA A 312 -22.64 -11.41 -0.88
CA ALA A 312 -22.79 -9.96 -0.77
C ALA A 312 -21.48 -9.29 -0.30
N LEU A 313 -20.77 -9.93 0.63
CA LEU A 313 -19.50 -9.43 1.14
C LEU A 313 -18.38 -9.52 0.07
N VAL A 314 -18.32 -10.65 -0.64
CA VAL A 314 -17.37 -10.84 -1.75
C VAL A 314 -17.66 -9.81 -2.86
N LEU A 315 -18.93 -9.57 -3.18
CA LEU A 315 -19.34 -8.56 -4.17
C LEU A 315 -18.90 -7.15 -3.75
N ALA A 316 -19.09 -6.78 -2.49
CA ALA A 316 -18.64 -5.49 -1.97
C ALA A 316 -17.12 -5.31 -2.14
N ALA A 317 -16.32 -6.34 -1.81
CA ALA A 317 -14.88 -6.32 -2.00
C ALA A 317 -14.47 -6.21 -3.48
N VAL A 318 -15.15 -6.92 -4.36
CA VAL A 318 -14.90 -6.87 -5.82
C VAL A 318 -15.21 -5.49 -6.38
N VAL A 319 -16.39 -4.93 -6.10
CA VAL A 319 -16.81 -3.60 -6.58
C VAL A 319 -15.84 -2.52 -6.10
N THR A 320 -15.52 -2.53 -4.79
CA THR A 320 -14.54 -1.58 -4.23
C THR A 320 -13.14 -1.83 -4.81
N GLY A 321 -12.76 -3.07 -5.05
CA GLY A 321 -11.51 -3.45 -5.71
C GLY A 321 -11.40 -2.86 -7.12
N PHE A 322 -12.47 -2.91 -7.92
CA PHE A 322 -12.52 -2.23 -9.22
C PHE A 322 -12.30 -0.72 -9.09
N ALA A 323 -12.96 -0.05 -8.14
CA ALA A 323 -12.76 1.38 -7.89
C ALA A 323 -11.29 1.70 -7.55
N LYS A 324 -10.63 0.86 -6.73
CA LYS A 324 -9.19 0.98 -6.41
C LYS A 324 -8.30 0.87 -7.65
N VAL A 325 -8.58 -0.07 -8.54
CA VAL A 325 -7.83 -0.27 -9.79
C VAL A 325 -8.04 0.88 -10.76
N LEU A 326 -9.29 1.35 -10.93
CA LEU A 326 -9.61 2.52 -11.75
C LEU A 326 -8.92 3.78 -11.24
N ASN A 327 -8.87 3.97 -9.91
CA ASN A 327 -8.07 5.04 -9.31
C ASN A 327 -6.59 4.89 -9.64
N GLY A 328 -6.02 3.67 -9.63
CA GLY A 328 -4.63 3.42 -10.01
C GLY A 328 -4.31 3.87 -11.45
N LEU A 329 -5.21 3.57 -12.39
CA LEU A 329 -5.13 4.03 -13.78
C LEU A 329 -5.19 5.56 -13.88
N ALA A 330 -6.20 6.17 -13.25
CA ALA A 330 -6.41 7.62 -13.26
C ALA A 330 -5.23 8.36 -12.62
N GLN A 331 -4.74 7.89 -11.47
CA GLN A 331 -3.60 8.48 -10.77
C GLN A 331 -2.30 8.39 -11.59
N SER A 332 -2.07 7.27 -12.28
CA SER A 332 -0.90 7.11 -13.17
C SER A 332 -0.96 8.07 -14.35
N ALA A 333 -2.15 8.26 -14.93
CA ALA A 333 -2.36 9.19 -16.04
C ALA A 333 -2.18 10.65 -15.59
N VAL A 334 -2.77 11.04 -14.46
CA VAL A 334 -2.61 12.39 -13.88
C VAL A 334 -1.13 12.65 -13.56
N SER A 335 -0.44 11.70 -12.91
CA SER A 335 0.98 11.85 -12.58
C SER A 335 1.89 11.98 -13.81
N ALA A 336 1.44 11.49 -14.97
CA ALA A 336 2.16 11.62 -16.23
C ALA A 336 1.89 12.94 -16.95
N LEU A 337 0.66 13.48 -16.89
CA LEU A 337 0.14 14.51 -17.78
C LEU A 337 -0.14 15.86 -17.08
N ALA A 338 -0.44 15.83 -15.77
CA ALA A 338 -0.92 17.01 -15.05
C ALA A 338 0.17 18.02 -14.74
N GLU A 339 -0.22 19.28 -14.72
CA GLU A 339 0.61 20.41 -14.31
C GLU A 339 0.79 20.44 -12.77
N PRO A 340 1.82 21.14 -12.25
CA PRO A 340 2.06 21.23 -10.80
C PRO A 340 0.87 21.74 -9.98
N ARG A 341 0.09 22.70 -10.52
CA ARG A 341 -1.13 23.22 -9.88
C ARG A 341 -2.22 22.17 -9.77
N GLU A 342 -2.40 21.35 -10.80
CA GLU A 342 -3.37 20.27 -10.81
C GLU A 342 -2.97 19.14 -9.86
N LEU A 343 -1.67 18.86 -9.71
CA LEU A 343 -1.18 17.90 -8.71
C LEU A 343 -1.49 18.37 -7.29
N HIS A 344 -1.41 19.67 -7.01
CA HIS A 344 -1.86 20.21 -5.72
C HIS A 344 -3.36 20.00 -5.50
N LEU A 345 -4.19 20.29 -6.51
CA LEU A 345 -5.64 20.04 -6.46
C LEU A 345 -5.94 18.55 -6.20
N VAL A 346 -5.24 17.63 -6.87
CA VAL A 346 -5.36 16.18 -6.66
C VAL A 346 -5.00 15.79 -5.24
N SER A 347 -3.99 16.44 -4.65
CA SER A 347 -3.61 16.21 -3.25
C SER A 347 -4.73 16.64 -2.29
N VAL A 348 -5.28 17.84 -2.47
CA VAL A 348 -6.40 18.34 -1.63
C VAL A 348 -7.62 17.44 -1.77
N LEU A 349 -8.03 17.12 -3.00
CA LEU A 349 -9.16 16.23 -3.26
C LEU A 349 -8.90 14.79 -2.80
N GLY A 350 -7.62 14.39 -2.70
CA GLY A 350 -7.22 13.14 -2.06
C GLY A 350 -7.62 13.09 -0.58
N TRP A 351 -7.42 14.17 0.17
CA TRP A 351 -7.86 14.28 1.56
C TRP A 351 -9.38 14.37 1.69
N VAL A 352 -10.05 15.08 0.79
CA VAL A 352 -11.53 15.09 0.73
C VAL A 352 -12.07 13.68 0.50
N SER A 353 -11.43 12.88 -0.37
CA SER A 353 -11.84 11.49 -0.60
C SER A 353 -11.65 10.59 0.63
N VAL A 354 -10.65 10.86 1.49
CA VAL A 354 -10.53 10.21 2.80
C VAL A 354 -11.72 10.55 3.69
N GLY A 355 -12.08 11.84 3.78
CA GLY A 355 -13.28 12.28 4.53
C GLY A 355 -14.56 11.62 4.02
N VAL A 356 -14.76 11.55 2.69
CA VAL A 356 -15.92 10.87 2.08
C VAL A 356 -15.91 9.38 2.42
N ALA A 357 -14.75 8.71 2.40
CA ALA A 357 -14.63 7.31 2.78
C ALA A 357 -14.99 7.09 4.26
N MET A 358 -14.53 7.95 5.16
CA MET A 358 -14.86 7.88 6.59
C MET A 358 -16.35 8.06 6.83
N LEU A 359 -16.95 9.11 6.28
CA LEU A 359 -18.40 9.36 6.40
C LEU A 359 -19.21 8.23 5.77
N GLY A 360 -18.78 7.73 4.62
CA GLY A 360 -19.39 6.58 3.96
C GLY A 360 -19.31 5.31 4.80
N ALA A 361 -18.17 5.04 5.46
CA ALA A 361 -18.01 3.91 6.36
C ALA A 361 -18.96 4.01 7.56
N VAL A 362 -19.05 5.18 8.21
CA VAL A 362 -19.97 5.42 9.33
C VAL A 362 -21.42 5.23 8.90
N ALA A 363 -21.82 5.81 7.77
CA ALA A 363 -23.17 5.65 7.24
C ALA A 363 -23.48 4.21 6.84
N GLY A 364 -22.46 3.51 6.27
CA GLY A 364 -22.55 2.12 5.82
C GLY A 364 -22.63 1.11 6.95
N ALA A 365 -22.12 1.44 8.15
CA ALA A 365 -22.06 0.53 9.30
C ALA A 365 -23.43 -0.05 9.71
N ARG A 366 -24.52 0.70 9.49
CA ARG A 366 -25.91 0.21 9.71
C ARG A 366 -26.30 -1.00 8.85
N TRP A 367 -25.57 -1.27 7.76
CA TRP A 367 -25.76 -2.43 6.89
C TRP A 367 -24.65 -3.47 7.09
N GLY A 368 -23.93 -3.41 8.22
CA GLY A 368 -22.84 -4.32 8.56
C GLY A 368 -21.58 -4.12 7.70
N LEU A 369 -20.74 -5.15 7.68
CA LEU A 369 -19.44 -5.12 6.99
C LEU A 369 -19.53 -4.79 5.48
N PRO A 370 -20.48 -5.34 4.68
CA PRO A 370 -20.62 -4.96 3.28
C PRO A 370 -20.89 -3.45 3.11
N GLY A 371 -21.71 -2.87 3.99
CA GLY A 371 -22.04 -1.45 3.96
C GLY A 371 -20.82 -0.57 4.24
N VAL A 372 -19.97 -0.94 5.19
CA VAL A 372 -18.71 -0.24 5.47
C VAL A 372 -17.79 -0.28 4.25
N ILE A 373 -17.65 -1.44 3.59
CA ILE A 373 -16.80 -1.60 2.41
C ILE A 373 -17.30 -0.75 1.25
N TYR A 374 -18.61 -0.73 0.97
CA TYR A 374 -19.19 0.15 -0.04
C TYR A 374 -19.01 1.63 0.30
N GLY A 375 -19.20 1.99 1.57
CA GLY A 375 -19.02 3.35 2.05
C GLY A 375 -17.59 3.86 1.81
N VAL A 376 -16.59 3.07 2.13
CA VAL A 376 -15.18 3.37 1.78
C VAL A 376 -14.98 3.40 0.26
N GLY A 377 -15.67 2.53 -0.46
CA GLY A 377 -15.66 2.50 -1.92
C GLY A 377 -16.01 3.84 -2.55
N LEU A 378 -16.91 4.63 -1.94
CA LEU A 378 -17.26 5.98 -2.42
C LEU A 378 -16.05 6.91 -2.46
N GLY A 379 -15.16 6.86 -1.46
CA GLY A 379 -13.92 7.63 -1.47
C GLY A 379 -12.99 7.25 -2.64
N TRP A 380 -12.89 5.95 -2.94
CA TRP A 380 -12.13 5.46 -4.08
C TRP A 380 -12.74 5.89 -5.42
N VAL A 381 -14.07 5.82 -5.55
CA VAL A 381 -14.80 6.28 -6.75
C VAL A 381 -14.58 7.77 -6.95
N MET A 382 -14.75 8.58 -5.90
CA MET A 382 -14.50 10.03 -5.97
C MET A 382 -13.08 10.33 -6.47
N ARG A 383 -12.07 9.66 -5.90
CA ARG A 383 -10.68 9.86 -6.28
C ARG A 383 -10.40 9.43 -7.72
N ALA A 384 -10.99 8.32 -8.16
CA ALA A 384 -10.91 7.84 -9.53
C ALA A 384 -11.57 8.83 -10.52
N LEU A 385 -12.75 9.36 -10.18
CA LEU A 385 -13.46 10.35 -11.00
C LEU A 385 -12.65 11.63 -11.18
N VAL A 386 -12.10 12.19 -10.09
CA VAL A 386 -11.24 13.39 -10.16
C VAL A 386 -10.06 13.15 -11.11
N GLY A 387 -9.34 12.05 -10.94
CA GLY A 387 -8.22 11.71 -11.81
C GLY A 387 -8.63 11.51 -13.26
N THR A 388 -9.78 10.86 -13.50
CA THR A 388 -10.30 10.63 -14.86
C THR A 388 -10.70 11.94 -15.54
N VAL A 389 -11.37 12.85 -14.83
CA VAL A 389 -11.78 14.16 -15.37
C VAL A 389 -10.56 14.99 -15.77
N LEU A 390 -9.55 15.05 -14.89
CA LEU A 390 -8.31 15.76 -15.19
C LEU A 390 -7.57 15.13 -16.39
N THR A 391 -7.46 13.81 -16.42
CA THR A 391 -6.86 13.09 -17.55
C THR A 391 -7.59 13.37 -18.85
N ALA A 392 -8.94 13.37 -18.83
CA ALA A 392 -9.76 13.62 -20.01
C ALA A 392 -9.55 15.04 -20.55
N ARG A 393 -9.31 16.05 -19.69
CA ARG A 393 -8.97 17.41 -20.13
C ARG A 393 -7.68 17.45 -20.96
N HIS A 394 -6.64 16.75 -20.50
CA HIS A 394 -5.34 16.68 -21.19
C HIS A 394 -5.37 15.81 -22.46
N LEU A 395 -6.37 14.97 -22.63
CA LEU A 395 -6.55 14.11 -23.81
C LEU A 395 -7.58 14.63 -24.81
N ARG A 396 -8.13 15.85 -24.63
CA ARG A 396 -8.96 16.50 -25.63
C ARG A 396 -8.08 16.94 -26.80
N LEU A 397 -8.50 16.60 -28.01
CA LEU A 397 -7.88 17.13 -29.23
C LEU A 397 -8.20 18.63 -29.30
N PRO A 398 -7.24 19.50 -29.69
CA PRO A 398 -7.56 20.88 -30.03
C PRO A 398 -8.57 20.89 -31.17
N ALA A 399 -9.58 21.76 -31.11
CA ALA A 399 -10.68 21.85 -32.05
C ALA A 399 -10.23 21.96 -33.53
N THR A 400 -9.01 22.44 -33.78
CA THR A 400 -8.38 22.54 -35.11
C THR A 400 -7.94 21.18 -35.69
N ALA A 401 -7.80 20.13 -34.87
CA ALA A 401 -7.41 18.80 -35.37
C ALA A 401 -8.62 17.97 -35.89
N GLU A 402 -9.82 18.27 -35.40
CA GLU A 402 -11.03 17.59 -35.87
C GLU A 402 -11.44 18.01 -37.30
N ALA A 403 -11.06 19.22 -37.72
CA ALA A 403 -11.35 19.74 -39.08
C ALA A 403 -10.46 19.14 -40.18
N VAL A 404 -9.39 18.43 -39.86
CA VAL A 404 -8.45 17.83 -40.83
C VAL A 404 -8.73 16.35 -41.07
N THR A 405 -9.56 15.71 -40.22
CA THR A 405 -9.88 14.29 -40.32
C THR A 405 -11.33 14.01 -40.74
N SER A 406 -12.13 15.04 -41.00
CA SER A 406 -13.45 14.99 -41.63
C SER A 406 -13.37 15.33 -43.13
#